data_e94eb2ea4110e92d77e72223d60c6335
#
_entry.id   e94eb2ea4110e92d77e72223d60c6335
#
_cell.length_a   1.000
_cell.length_b   1.000
_cell.length_c   1.000
_cell.angle_alpha   90.00
_cell.angle_beta   90.00
_cell.angle_gamma   90.00
#
_symmetry.space_group_name_H-M   'P 1'
#
loop_
_entity.id
_entity.type
_entity.pdbx_description
1 polymer ?
#
loop_
_entity_poly.entity_id
_entity_poly.type
_entity_poly.pdbx_seq_one_letter_code
_entity_poly.pdbx_strand_id
1 'polypeptide(L)'
;MTIEKVTKELESEVENFVVMDESGKVLASKGSLTIEPNIISTITNKEPSVTLQGIKYTTLTVEEDRYIALNIPQQEYFAGIKAGDKWVFFTTKEDPKNIINKIWKQI
;
A
#
# COMPACT_ATOMS: atom_id res chain seq x y z
N MET A 1 -5.87 9.23 14.70
CA MET A 1 -6.19 8.13 13.77
C MET A 1 -6.16 6.79 14.48
N THR A 2 -7.06 5.91 14.17
CA THR A 2 -6.97 4.53 14.63
C THR A 2 -6.81 3.61 13.42
N ILE A 3 -5.94 2.61 13.56
CA ILE A 3 -5.72 1.59 12.53
C ILE A 3 -7.03 0.87 12.19
N GLU A 4 -7.90 0.72 13.17
CA GLU A 4 -9.20 0.07 13.00
C GLU A 4 -10.10 0.81 12.02
N LYS A 5 -10.10 2.14 12.04
CA LYS A 5 -10.88 2.93 11.09
C LYS A 5 -10.34 2.80 9.67
N VAL A 6 -9.02 2.85 9.53
CA VAL A 6 -8.36 2.67 8.24
C VAL A 6 -8.64 1.28 7.68
N THR A 7 -8.51 0.25 8.50
CA THR A 7 -8.76 -1.14 8.12
C THR A 7 -10.21 -1.33 7.66
N LYS A 8 -11.15 -0.75 8.40
CA LYS A 8 -12.58 -0.85 8.08
C LYS A 8 -12.90 -0.18 6.76
N GLU A 9 -12.31 1.00 6.50
CA GLU A 9 -12.50 1.69 5.22
C GLU A 9 -11.93 0.86 4.07
N LEU A 10 -10.74 0.29 4.25
CA LEU A 10 -10.10 -0.53 3.24
C LEU A 10 -10.90 -1.80 2.93
N GLU A 11 -11.51 -2.43 3.94
CA GLU A 11 -12.29 -3.64 3.74
C GLU A 11 -13.44 -3.43 2.76
N SER A 12 -14.00 -2.22 2.71
CA SER A 12 -15.09 -1.90 1.79
C SER A 12 -14.61 -1.44 0.42
N GLU A 13 -13.32 -1.04 0.29
CA GLU A 13 -12.80 -0.45 -0.93
C GLU A 13 -11.92 -1.40 -1.74
N VAL A 14 -11.20 -2.30 -1.07
CA VAL A 14 -10.25 -3.18 -1.74
C VAL A 14 -10.40 -4.62 -1.27
N GLU A 15 -9.97 -5.56 -2.14
CA GLU A 15 -10.00 -6.98 -1.81
C GLU A 15 -8.76 -7.41 -1.02
N ASN A 16 -7.64 -6.72 -1.21
CA ASN A 16 -6.37 -7.09 -0.59
C ASN A 16 -5.72 -5.86 0.04
N PHE A 17 -5.30 -6.00 1.29
CA PHE A 17 -4.50 -4.98 1.95
C PHE A 17 -3.61 -5.59 3.03
N VAL A 18 -2.55 -4.86 3.39
CA VAL A 18 -1.65 -5.23 4.49
C VAL A 18 -1.33 -3.96 5.26
N VAL A 19 -1.42 -4.03 6.58
CA VAL A 19 -0.98 -2.96 7.48
C VAL A 19 0.27 -3.46 8.19
N MET A 20 1.35 -2.68 8.15
CA MET A 20 2.59 -3.06 8.82
C MET A 20 3.22 -1.88 9.54
N ASP A 21 4.06 -2.17 10.53
CA ASP A 21 4.82 -1.13 11.23
C ASP A 21 6.11 -0.82 10.45
N GLU A 22 6.89 0.15 10.93
CA GLU A 22 8.11 0.57 10.26
C GLU A 22 9.20 -0.51 10.20
N SER A 23 9.10 -1.54 11.04
CA SER A 23 10.03 -2.67 11.01
C SER A 23 9.65 -3.73 10.00
N GLY A 24 8.48 -3.60 9.37
CA GLY A 24 7.98 -4.56 8.41
C GLY A 24 7.11 -5.66 9.02
N LYS A 25 6.73 -5.52 10.29
CA LYS A 25 5.85 -6.48 10.94
C LYS A 25 4.41 -6.25 10.51
N VAL A 26 3.75 -7.30 10.05
CA VAL A 26 2.34 -7.24 9.65
C VAL A 26 1.46 -7.16 10.88
N LEU A 27 0.62 -6.13 10.95
CA LEU A 27 -0.31 -5.89 12.05
C LEU A 27 -1.73 -6.31 11.70
N ALA A 28 -2.10 -6.21 10.43
CA ALA A 28 -3.40 -6.64 9.93
C ALA A 28 -3.28 -6.91 8.43
N SER A 29 -4.12 -7.79 7.91
CA SER A 29 -4.13 -8.08 6.48
C SER A 29 -5.47 -8.66 6.06
N LYS A 30 -5.77 -8.56 4.75
CA LYS A 30 -6.94 -9.17 4.13
C LYS A 30 -6.56 -9.65 2.73
N GLY A 31 -7.08 -10.80 2.35
CA GLY A 31 -6.85 -11.37 1.02
C GLY A 31 -5.51 -12.07 0.91
N SER A 32 -5.02 -12.22 -0.32
CA SER A 32 -3.82 -12.98 -0.63
C SER A 32 -2.56 -12.13 -0.82
N LEU A 33 -2.64 -10.82 -0.59
CA LEU A 33 -1.49 -9.94 -0.77
C LEU A 33 -0.41 -10.26 0.26
N THR A 34 0.78 -10.59 -0.23
CA THR A 34 1.94 -10.85 0.61
C THR A 34 3.01 -9.83 0.27
N ILE A 35 3.49 -9.12 1.29
CA ILE A 35 4.48 -8.07 1.13
C ILE A 35 5.68 -8.40 2.01
N GLU A 36 6.88 -8.36 1.41
CA GLU A 36 8.10 -8.62 2.17
C GLU A 36 8.46 -7.43 3.07
N PRO A 37 9.10 -7.66 4.23
CA PRO A 37 9.44 -6.59 5.15
C PRO A 37 10.33 -5.49 4.56
N ASN A 38 11.16 -5.82 3.57
CA ASN A 38 12.05 -4.86 2.93
C ASN A 38 11.34 -3.87 2.01
N ILE A 39 10.01 -3.98 1.83
CA ILE A 39 9.26 -3.05 0.98
C ILE A 39 9.43 -1.60 1.45
N ILE A 40 9.48 -1.39 2.75
CA ILE A 40 9.62 -0.05 3.32
C ILE A 40 10.97 0.56 2.93
N SER A 41 12.05 -0.21 2.98
CA SER A 41 13.36 0.24 2.52
C SER A 41 13.36 0.56 1.04
N THR A 42 12.72 -0.28 0.24
CA THR A 42 12.61 -0.08 -1.21
C THR A 42 11.92 1.24 -1.52
N ILE A 43 10.83 1.53 -0.83
CA ILE A 43 10.09 2.78 -1.00
C ILE A 43 10.92 3.97 -0.53
N THR A 44 11.54 3.86 0.64
CA THR A 44 12.36 4.93 1.22
C THR A 44 13.55 5.27 0.32
N ASN A 45 14.14 4.27 -0.32
CA ASN A 45 15.25 4.45 -1.24
C ASN A 45 14.81 4.90 -2.64
N LYS A 46 13.51 5.10 -2.85
CA LYS A 46 12.94 5.56 -4.12
C LYS A 46 13.31 4.67 -5.29
N GLU A 47 13.26 3.37 -5.08
CA GLU A 47 13.54 2.41 -6.13
C GLU A 47 12.55 2.56 -7.30
N PRO A 48 12.98 2.36 -8.55
CA PRO A 48 12.11 2.56 -9.71
C PRO A 48 11.02 1.51 -9.87
N SER A 49 11.10 0.41 -9.14
CA SER A 49 10.09 -0.65 -9.17
C SER A 49 10.11 -1.48 -7.91
N VAL A 50 9.00 -2.17 -7.66
CA VAL A 50 8.91 -3.17 -6.61
C VAL A 50 8.36 -4.46 -7.21
N THR A 51 8.71 -5.60 -6.63
CA THR A 51 8.20 -6.90 -7.05
C THR A 51 7.44 -7.53 -5.90
N LEU A 52 6.18 -7.90 -6.16
CA LEU A 52 5.33 -8.56 -5.19
C LEU A 52 4.91 -9.89 -5.76
N GLN A 53 5.27 -10.99 -5.09
CA GLN A 53 4.88 -12.34 -5.52
C GLN A 53 5.22 -12.62 -6.99
N GLY A 54 6.39 -12.14 -7.42
CA GLY A 54 6.85 -12.31 -8.81
C GLY A 54 6.29 -11.32 -9.82
N ILE A 55 5.42 -10.41 -9.39
CA ILE A 55 4.82 -9.41 -10.28
C ILE A 55 5.51 -8.07 -10.06
N LYS A 56 5.99 -7.47 -11.15
CA LYS A 56 6.69 -6.18 -11.10
C LYS A 56 5.72 -5.02 -11.21
N TYR A 57 5.87 -4.07 -10.29
CA TYR A 57 5.13 -2.80 -10.32
C TYR A 57 6.12 -1.66 -10.52
N THR A 58 5.87 -0.83 -11.52
CA THR A 58 6.71 0.33 -11.81
C THR A 58 6.28 1.49 -10.93
N THR A 59 7.24 2.10 -10.23
CA THR A 59 6.98 3.23 -9.35
C THR A 59 6.53 4.45 -10.13
N LEU A 60 5.37 5.00 -9.79
CA LEU A 60 4.83 6.22 -10.40
C LEU A 60 4.98 7.43 -9.48
N THR A 61 4.74 7.24 -8.19
CA THR A 61 4.78 8.32 -7.19
C THR A 61 5.46 7.81 -5.93
N VAL A 62 6.43 8.57 -5.44
CA VAL A 62 7.05 8.31 -4.13
C VAL A 62 7.12 9.62 -3.37
N GLU A 63 6.46 9.67 -2.21
CA GLU A 63 6.53 10.77 -1.27
C GLU A 63 6.79 10.21 0.12
N GLU A 64 7.02 11.07 1.12
CA GLU A 64 7.29 10.60 2.49
C GLU A 64 6.18 9.73 3.05
N ASP A 65 4.94 10.03 2.68
CA ASP A 65 3.76 9.39 3.23
C ASP A 65 2.89 8.67 2.21
N ARG A 66 3.32 8.59 0.95
CA ARG A 66 2.56 7.97 -0.14
C ARG A 66 3.44 7.23 -1.12
N TYR A 67 2.90 6.16 -1.66
CA TYR A 67 3.56 5.38 -2.69
C TYR A 67 2.52 4.82 -3.67
N ILE A 68 2.78 4.97 -4.97
CA ILE A 68 1.92 4.41 -6.02
C ILE A 68 2.80 3.76 -7.07
N ALA A 69 2.49 2.52 -7.42
CA ALA A 69 3.16 1.79 -8.49
C ALA A 69 2.12 1.07 -9.35
N LEU A 70 2.49 0.75 -10.58
CA LEU A 70 1.59 0.16 -11.55
C LEU A 70 2.20 -1.08 -12.22
N ASN A 71 1.45 -2.16 -12.24
CA ASN A 71 1.73 -3.30 -13.11
C ASN A 71 1.01 -3.04 -14.43
N ILE A 72 1.75 -2.69 -15.46
CA ILE A 72 1.20 -2.28 -16.74
C ILE A 72 0.41 -3.39 -17.45
N PRO A 73 0.94 -4.63 -17.57
CA PRO A 73 0.21 -5.69 -18.24
C PRO A 73 -1.16 -6.01 -17.66
N GLN A 74 -1.30 -5.94 -16.33
CA GLN A 74 -2.55 -6.25 -15.64
C GLN A 74 -3.35 -5.01 -15.27
N GLN A 75 -2.77 -3.82 -15.48
CA GLN A 75 -3.38 -2.55 -15.09
C GLN A 75 -3.81 -2.55 -13.62
N GLU A 76 -2.96 -3.09 -12.76
CA GLU A 76 -3.19 -3.16 -11.34
C GLU A 76 -2.23 -2.23 -10.60
N TYR A 77 -2.76 -1.44 -9.68
CA TYR A 77 -1.96 -0.53 -8.86
C TYR A 77 -1.62 -1.17 -7.52
N PHE A 78 -0.41 -0.89 -7.07
CA PHE A 78 0.03 -1.17 -5.71
C PHE A 78 0.29 0.17 -5.05
N ALA A 79 -0.40 0.46 -3.96
CA ALA A 79 -0.30 1.75 -3.30
C ALA A 79 -0.04 1.60 -1.82
N GLY A 80 0.59 2.61 -1.22
CA GLY A 80 0.87 2.65 0.20
C GLY A 80 0.68 4.04 0.76
N ILE A 81 0.26 4.10 2.01
CA ILE A 81 0.10 5.34 2.76
C ILE A 81 0.76 5.17 4.12
N LYS A 82 1.58 6.13 4.50
CA LYS A 82 2.17 6.15 5.84
C LYS A 82 1.29 6.99 6.75
N ALA A 83 0.85 6.39 7.85
CA ALA A 83 0.03 7.03 8.85
C ALA A 83 0.74 6.90 10.20
N GLY A 84 1.41 7.98 10.65
CA GLY A 84 2.24 7.94 11.83
C GLY A 84 3.44 7.01 11.64
N ASP A 85 3.54 5.98 12.45
CA ASP A 85 4.62 4.98 12.37
C ASP A 85 4.20 3.70 11.65
N LYS A 86 3.07 3.72 10.92
CA LYS A 86 2.53 2.54 10.25
C LYS A 86 2.33 2.79 8.77
N TRP A 87 2.49 1.73 7.99
CA TRP A 87 2.23 1.73 6.56
C TRP A 87 1.00 0.90 6.25
N VAL A 88 0.15 1.41 5.36
CA VAL A 88 -1.01 0.68 4.85
C VAL A 88 -0.80 0.47 3.37
N PHE A 89 -0.75 -0.78 2.92
CA PHE A 89 -0.55 -1.14 1.52
C PHE A 89 -1.79 -1.85 0.98
N PHE A 90 -2.12 -1.60 -0.28
CA PHE A 90 -3.23 -2.27 -0.93
C PHE A 90 -2.99 -2.35 -2.43
N THR A 91 -3.73 -3.25 -3.09
CA THR A 91 -3.77 -3.33 -4.55
C THR A 91 -5.18 -3.04 -5.03
N THR A 92 -5.28 -2.42 -6.20
CA THR A 92 -6.57 -2.09 -6.81
C THR A 92 -6.40 -1.94 -8.32
N LYS A 93 -7.47 -2.19 -9.05
CA LYS A 93 -7.51 -1.94 -10.50
C LYS A 93 -8.10 -0.58 -10.83
N GLU A 94 -8.59 0.12 -9.83
CA GLU A 94 -9.11 1.48 -9.97
C GLU A 94 -8.02 2.49 -9.64
N ASP A 95 -8.30 3.78 -9.89
CA ASP A 95 -7.36 4.85 -9.55
C ASP A 95 -7.16 4.86 -8.02
N PRO A 96 -5.93 4.59 -7.52
CA PRO A 96 -5.69 4.53 -6.10
C PRO A 96 -5.84 5.87 -5.38
N LYS A 97 -5.81 6.99 -6.10
CA LYS A 97 -5.97 8.31 -5.49
C LYS A 97 -7.29 8.47 -4.78
N ASN A 98 -8.36 7.89 -5.31
CA ASN A 98 -9.67 7.96 -4.67
C ASN A 98 -9.66 7.22 -3.32
N ILE A 99 -9.04 6.06 -3.28
CA ILE A 99 -8.91 5.26 -2.06
C ILE A 99 -8.01 5.96 -1.06
N ILE A 100 -6.89 6.51 -1.54
CA ILE A 100 -5.94 7.26 -0.71
C ILE A 100 -6.65 8.43 -0.03
N ASN A 101 -7.45 9.19 -0.77
CA ASN A 101 -8.17 10.32 -0.21
C ASN A 101 -9.18 9.89 0.86
N LYS A 102 -9.85 8.77 0.68
CA LYS A 102 -10.78 8.23 1.68
C LYS A 102 -10.05 7.84 2.96
N ILE A 103 -8.89 7.21 2.83
CA ILE A 103 -8.07 6.82 3.99
C ILE A 103 -7.56 8.07 4.71
N TRP A 104 -7.10 9.08 3.96
CA TRP A 104 -6.63 10.33 4.55
C TRP A 104 -7.68 11.01 5.44
N LYS A 105 -8.95 10.89 5.09
CA LYS A 105 -10.02 11.45 5.90
C LYS A 105 -10.20 10.74 7.24
N GLN A 106 -9.67 9.52 7.37
CA GLN A 106 -9.73 8.75 8.62
C GLN A 106 -8.49 8.99 9.50
N ILE A 107 -7.49 9.62 8.96
CA ILE A 107 -6.28 9.99 9.68
C ILE A 107 -6.45 11.39 10.31
#